data_22db14f1e1afc31a676c6293d4ff1934
#
_entry.id   22db14f1e1afc31a676c6293d4ff1934
#
_cell.length_a   1.000
_cell.length_b   1.000
_cell.length_c   1.000
_cell.angle_alpha   90.00
_cell.angle_beta   90.00
_cell.angle_gamma   90.00
#
_symmetry.space_group_name_H-M   'P 1'
#
loop_
_entity.id
_entity.type
_entity.pdbx_description
1 polymer ?
#
loop_
_entity_poly.entity_id
_entity_poly.type
_entity_poly.pdbx_seq_one_letter_code
_entity_poly.pdbx_strand_id
1 'polypeptide(L)'
;LEVGKTFDLARGALSLSFARDSVSGDFTDGHHIPRMTPERNLYKVNYVEDGLTFTLILKDVSAQNDTAENETASGGFQMLNLNLSKTIETSPGSELVLSVFGKNLLDEPARNHSSFVKDEVPMSGRNLGLRVSYSF
;
A
#
# COMPACT_ATOMS: atom_id res chain seq x y z
N LEU A 1 -15.19 -1.05 4.22
CA LEU A 1 -15.47 0.35 4.52
C LEU A 1 -14.42 1.22 3.86
N GLU A 2 -14.84 2.29 3.20
CA GLU A 2 -13.94 3.30 2.65
C GLU A 2 -14.51 4.69 2.92
N VAL A 3 -13.67 5.62 3.33
CA VAL A 3 -14.01 7.03 3.54
C VAL A 3 -12.83 7.90 3.12
N GLY A 4 -13.12 9.03 2.49
CA GLY A 4 -12.11 9.98 2.07
C GLY A 4 -12.66 11.40 2.02
N LYS A 5 -11.74 12.36 2.11
CA LYS A 5 -12.05 13.77 1.97
C LYS A 5 -10.90 14.51 1.30
N THR A 6 -11.26 15.38 0.38
CA THR A 6 -10.34 16.31 -0.27
C THR A 6 -10.54 17.72 0.28
N PHE A 7 -9.45 18.40 0.51
CA PHE A 7 -9.37 19.79 0.96
C PHE A 7 -8.66 20.61 -0.11
N ASP A 8 -9.34 21.63 -0.62
CA ASP A 8 -8.71 22.60 -1.49
C ASP A 8 -7.91 23.58 -0.61
N LEU A 9 -6.62 23.67 -0.88
CA LEU A 9 -5.69 24.54 -0.18
C LEU A 9 -5.42 25.79 -1.04
N ALA A 10 -4.75 26.81 -0.47
CA ALA A 10 -4.34 27.99 -1.21
C ALA A 10 -3.46 27.65 -2.43
N ARG A 11 -2.75 26.53 -2.35
CA ARG A 11 -2.04 25.91 -3.46
C ARG A 11 -2.30 24.41 -3.41
N GLY A 12 -2.85 23.85 -4.50
CA GLY A 12 -3.07 22.43 -4.65
C GLY A 12 -4.24 21.85 -3.84
N ALA A 13 -4.33 20.55 -3.79
CA ALA A 13 -5.37 19.79 -3.10
C ALA A 13 -4.75 18.68 -2.24
N LEU A 14 -5.24 18.55 -1.02
CA LEU A 14 -4.88 17.49 -0.08
C LEU A 14 -6.05 16.51 0.06
N SER A 15 -5.82 15.25 -0.27
CA SER A 15 -6.79 14.17 -0.07
C SER A 15 -6.33 13.22 1.02
N LEU A 16 -7.20 12.97 1.97
CA LEU A 16 -7.02 11.97 3.02
C LEU A 16 -8.03 10.86 2.80
N SER A 17 -7.60 9.61 2.84
CA SER A 17 -8.52 8.48 2.79
C SER A 17 -8.12 7.37 3.75
N PHE A 18 -9.14 6.68 4.24
CA PHE A 18 -9.05 5.49 5.06
C PHE A 18 -9.90 4.39 4.43
N ALA A 19 -9.35 3.19 4.35
CA ALA A 19 -10.10 2.01 3.96
C ALA A 19 -9.82 0.88 4.95
N ARG A 20 -10.86 0.13 5.29
CA ARG A 20 -10.80 -1.08 6.10
C ARG A 20 -11.43 -2.24 5.34
N ASP A 21 -10.71 -3.32 5.25
CA ASP A 21 -11.12 -4.56 4.62
C ASP A 21 -11.01 -5.69 5.64
N SER A 22 -12.10 -6.41 5.84
CA SER A 22 -12.19 -7.55 6.76
C SER A 22 -13.06 -8.62 6.12
N VAL A 23 -12.54 -9.82 6.05
CA VAL A 23 -13.23 -11.00 5.52
C VAL A 23 -13.17 -12.10 6.57
N SER A 24 -14.30 -12.72 6.84
CA SER A 24 -14.39 -13.88 7.73
C SER A 24 -15.34 -14.92 7.15
N GLY A 25 -15.09 -16.18 7.43
CA GLY A 25 -15.96 -17.28 7.01
C GLY A 25 -15.41 -18.62 7.47
N ASP A 26 -16.34 -19.54 7.72
CA ASP A 26 -16.06 -20.93 8.09
C ASP A 26 -16.84 -21.87 7.20
N PHE A 27 -16.40 -23.11 7.08
CA PHE A 27 -17.19 -24.17 6.51
C PHE A 27 -18.34 -24.54 7.44
N THR A 28 -19.37 -25.18 6.90
CA THR A 28 -20.57 -25.57 7.67
C THR A 28 -20.30 -26.59 8.77
N ASP A 29 -19.17 -27.26 8.73
CA ASP A 29 -18.67 -28.21 9.73
C ASP A 29 -17.82 -27.52 10.82
N GLY A 30 -17.65 -26.19 10.76
CA GLY A 30 -16.92 -25.37 11.73
C GLY A 30 -15.43 -25.27 11.46
N HIS A 31 -14.91 -25.83 10.38
CA HIS A 31 -13.49 -25.65 9.99
C HIS A 31 -13.28 -24.28 9.34
N HIS A 32 -12.13 -23.65 9.61
CA HIS A 32 -11.76 -22.39 8.97
C HIS A 32 -11.45 -22.56 7.49
N ILE A 33 -11.85 -21.61 6.69
CA ILE A 33 -11.51 -21.56 5.25
C ILE A 33 -10.02 -21.20 5.12
N PRO A 34 -9.24 -22.01 4.36
CA PRO A 34 -7.81 -21.74 4.24
C PRO A 34 -7.51 -20.43 3.49
N ARG A 35 -6.43 -19.77 3.87
CA ARG A 35 -5.89 -18.58 3.20
C ARG A 35 -6.79 -17.38 3.17
N MET A 36 -7.62 -17.26 4.19
CA MET A 36 -8.42 -16.07 4.38
C MET A 36 -7.53 -14.84 4.53
N THR A 37 -7.83 -13.80 3.79
CA THR A 37 -7.08 -12.54 3.87
C THR A 37 -7.26 -11.93 5.26
N PRO A 38 -6.18 -11.61 6.00
CA PRO A 38 -6.30 -10.95 7.29
C PRO A 38 -6.93 -9.57 7.16
N GLU A 39 -7.52 -9.10 8.24
CA GLU A 39 -8.03 -7.74 8.32
C GLU A 39 -6.91 -6.74 8.02
N ARG A 40 -7.24 -5.68 7.29
CA ARG A 40 -6.29 -4.64 6.94
C ARG A 40 -6.92 -3.27 6.94
N ASN A 41 -6.13 -2.30 7.39
CA ASN A 41 -6.43 -0.88 7.32
C ASN A 41 -5.45 -0.19 6.36
N LEU A 42 -5.96 0.68 5.51
CA LEU A 42 -5.15 1.52 4.62
C LEU A 42 -5.41 2.98 4.95
N TYR A 43 -4.34 3.71 5.19
CA TYR A 43 -4.34 5.15 5.37
C TYR A 43 -3.58 5.77 4.22
N LYS A 44 -4.20 6.69 3.50
CA LYS A 44 -3.58 7.35 2.36
C LYS A 44 -3.66 8.85 2.49
N VAL A 45 -2.54 9.49 2.27
CA VAL A 45 -2.39 10.94 2.09
C VAL A 45 -1.96 11.18 0.66
N ASN A 46 -2.67 12.03 -0.04
CA ASN A 46 -2.30 12.45 -1.40
C ASN A 46 -2.35 13.97 -1.49
N TYR A 47 -1.28 14.57 -1.99
CA TYR A 47 -1.20 16.01 -2.24
C TYR A 47 -0.81 16.24 -3.71
N VAL A 48 -1.51 17.16 -4.35
CA VAL A 48 -1.28 17.55 -5.74
C VAL A 48 -1.21 19.06 -5.84
N GLU A 49 -0.14 19.58 -6.43
CA GLU A 49 0.07 21.00 -6.70
C GLU A 49 0.96 21.17 -7.94
N ASP A 50 0.49 21.86 -8.96
CA ASP A 50 1.29 22.31 -10.10
C ASP A 50 2.34 21.27 -10.59
N GLY A 51 1.84 20.14 -11.07
CA GLY A 51 2.68 19.02 -11.54
C GLY A 51 3.43 18.26 -10.43
N LEU A 52 3.36 18.67 -9.16
CA LEU A 52 3.84 17.92 -8.02
C LEU A 52 2.75 16.96 -7.54
N THR A 53 3.10 15.70 -7.37
CA THR A 53 2.25 14.69 -6.71
C THR A 53 3.02 14.02 -5.62
N PHE A 54 2.47 14.05 -4.41
CA PHE A 54 2.96 13.33 -3.24
C PHE A 54 1.91 12.32 -2.80
N THR A 55 2.29 11.08 -2.59
CA THR A 55 1.40 10.03 -2.07
C THR A 55 2.14 9.25 -0.98
N LEU A 56 1.51 9.16 0.18
CA LEU A 56 1.96 8.34 1.30
C LEU A 56 0.85 7.33 1.63
N ILE A 57 1.21 6.06 1.76
CA ILE A 57 0.28 4.97 2.09
C ILE A 57 0.87 4.17 3.23
N LEU A 58 0.15 4.13 4.35
CA LEU A 58 0.37 3.17 5.42
C LEU A 58 -0.66 2.04 5.30
N LYS A 59 -0.17 0.83 5.15
CA LYS A 59 -0.96 -0.41 5.20
C LYS A 59 -0.65 -1.11 6.52
N ASP A 60 -1.67 -1.29 7.34
CA ASP A 60 -1.63 -2.00 8.61
C ASP A 60 -2.43 -3.30 8.47
N VAL A 61 -1.78 -4.43 8.66
CA VAL A 61 -2.34 -5.77 8.48
C VAL A 61 -2.30 -6.51 9.79
N SER A 62 -3.44 -7.01 10.22
CA SER A 62 -3.56 -7.81 11.45
C SER A 62 -2.91 -9.18 11.31
N ALA A 63 -2.55 -9.79 12.42
CA ALA A 63 -2.18 -11.20 12.44
C ALA A 63 -3.38 -12.07 11.99
N GLN A 64 -3.09 -13.17 11.29
CA GLN A 64 -4.09 -14.18 10.96
C GLN A 64 -3.81 -15.47 11.72
N ASN A 65 -4.69 -15.73 12.69
CA ASN A 65 -4.59 -16.88 13.58
C ASN A 65 -5.70 -17.91 13.31
N ASP A 66 -6.78 -17.51 12.61
CA ASP A 66 -7.88 -18.39 12.22
C ASP A 66 -7.45 -19.13 10.95
N THR A 67 -6.81 -20.27 11.15
CA THR A 67 -6.17 -21.07 10.08
C THR A 67 -6.88 -22.40 9.91
N ALA A 68 -6.88 -22.90 8.67
CA ALA A 68 -7.36 -24.25 8.38
C ALA A 68 -6.39 -25.32 8.91
N GLU A 69 -6.83 -26.58 8.88
CA GLU A 69 -5.97 -27.71 9.22
C GLU A 69 -4.71 -27.72 8.34
N ASN A 70 -3.55 -27.89 8.98
CA ASN A 70 -2.22 -27.85 8.34
C ASN A 70 -1.83 -26.48 7.73
N GLU A 71 -2.51 -25.41 8.10
CA GLU A 71 -2.13 -24.05 7.73
C GLU A 71 -1.44 -23.34 8.90
N THR A 72 -0.33 -22.66 8.61
CA THR A 72 0.39 -21.85 9.59
C THR A 72 -0.24 -20.48 9.78
N ALA A 73 -0.23 -19.94 10.99
CA ALA A 73 -0.60 -18.55 11.25
C ALA A 73 0.43 -17.58 10.63
N SER A 74 0.05 -16.33 10.47
CA SER A 74 0.98 -15.27 10.06
C SER A 74 0.87 -14.05 10.98
N GLY A 75 2.02 -13.45 11.31
CA GLY A 75 2.08 -12.20 12.07
C GLY A 75 1.48 -11.04 11.28
N GLY A 76 0.98 -10.05 12.01
CA GLY A 76 0.64 -8.75 11.45
C GLY A 76 1.88 -7.95 11.05
N PHE A 77 1.71 -6.92 10.23
CA PHE A 77 2.79 -6.03 9.80
C PHE A 77 2.27 -4.66 9.40
N GLN A 78 3.15 -3.68 9.42
CA GLN A 78 2.89 -2.34 8.89
C GLN A 78 3.82 -2.06 7.72
N MET A 79 3.27 -1.55 6.63
CA MET A 79 4.03 -1.22 5.42
C MET A 79 3.77 0.22 5.01
N LEU A 80 4.81 1.06 5.10
CA LEU A 80 4.77 2.45 4.67
C LEU A 80 5.37 2.58 3.28
N ASN A 81 4.59 3.13 2.34
CA ASN A 81 5.01 3.39 0.97
C ASN A 81 4.89 4.88 0.65
N LEU A 82 5.86 5.38 -0.08
CA LEU A 82 5.95 6.78 -0.53
C LEU A 82 6.07 6.82 -2.05
N ASN A 83 5.40 7.77 -2.67
CA ASN A 83 5.67 8.20 -4.04
C ASN A 83 5.65 9.72 -4.10
N LEU A 84 6.70 10.31 -4.67
CA LEU A 84 6.83 11.73 -4.94
C LEU A 84 7.21 11.89 -6.40
N SER A 85 6.44 12.67 -7.16
CA SER A 85 6.76 12.97 -8.55
C SER A 85 6.56 14.44 -8.86
N LYS A 86 7.42 14.98 -9.73
CA LYS A 86 7.31 16.33 -10.28
C LYS A 86 7.38 16.24 -11.80
N THR A 87 6.35 16.77 -12.45
CA THR A 87 6.32 17.02 -13.88
C THR A 87 6.78 18.46 -14.14
N ILE A 88 7.70 18.62 -15.06
CA ILE A 88 8.27 19.91 -15.48
C ILE A 88 8.10 20.01 -16.98
N GLU A 89 7.37 20.99 -17.45
CA GLU A 89 7.31 21.34 -18.87
C GLU A 89 8.63 22.00 -19.27
N THR A 90 9.37 21.39 -20.16
CA THR A 90 10.70 21.88 -20.60
C THR A 90 10.63 22.72 -21.87
N SER A 91 9.65 22.43 -22.72
CA SER A 91 9.29 23.23 -23.91
C SER A 91 7.86 22.83 -24.33
N PRO A 92 7.19 23.61 -25.20
CA PRO A 92 5.85 23.27 -25.66
C PRO A 92 5.77 21.83 -26.22
N GLY A 93 5.00 20.98 -25.55
CA GLY A 93 4.83 19.56 -25.89
C GLY A 93 5.90 18.61 -25.35
N SER A 94 6.88 19.10 -24.56
CA SER A 94 7.92 18.25 -23.96
C SER A 94 7.88 18.32 -22.45
N GLU A 95 7.90 17.17 -21.80
CA GLU A 95 7.79 17.04 -20.34
C GLU A 95 8.94 16.17 -19.76
N LEU A 96 9.47 16.63 -18.63
CA LEU A 96 10.38 15.88 -17.77
C LEU A 96 9.63 15.48 -16.50
N VAL A 97 9.55 14.18 -16.22
CA VAL A 97 8.98 13.64 -14.98
C VAL A 97 10.09 13.06 -14.13
N LEU A 98 10.24 13.61 -12.93
CA LEU A 98 11.15 13.09 -11.90
C LEU A 98 10.31 12.41 -10.82
N SER A 99 10.61 11.16 -10.48
CA SER A 99 9.88 10.43 -9.44
C SER A 99 10.83 9.75 -8.48
N VAL A 100 10.54 9.88 -7.19
CA VAL A 100 11.19 9.12 -6.11
C VAL A 100 10.13 8.24 -5.48
N PHE A 101 10.45 6.98 -5.27
CA PHE A 101 9.53 6.06 -4.58
C PHE A 101 10.24 5.27 -3.51
N GLY A 102 9.50 4.96 -2.46
CA GLY A 102 9.91 4.09 -1.39
C GLY A 102 8.83 3.05 -1.11
N LYS A 103 9.23 1.79 -0.97
CA LYS A 103 8.35 0.70 -0.55
C LYS A 103 8.87 0.09 0.72
N ASN A 104 7.94 -0.30 1.59
CA ASN A 104 8.26 -0.87 2.90
C ASN A 104 9.33 -0.04 3.65
N LEU A 105 9.09 1.27 3.79
CA LEU A 105 10.04 2.20 4.40
C LEU A 105 10.35 1.85 5.87
N LEU A 106 9.43 1.16 6.55
CA LEU A 106 9.61 0.68 7.92
C LEU A 106 10.54 -0.54 8.00
N ASP A 107 10.82 -1.18 6.84
CA ASP A 107 11.64 -2.40 6.73
C ASP A 107 11.09 -3.57 7.55
N GLU A 108 9.77 -3.64 7.67
CA GLU A 108 9.12 -4.71 8.41
C GLU A 108 9.12 -6.04 7.62
N PRO A 109 9.41 -7.15 8.28
CA PRO A 109 9.25 -8.47 7.68
C PRO A 109 7.77 -8.78 7.50
N ALA A 110 7.28 -8.75 6.27
CA ALA A 110 5.88 -8.97 5.93
C ALA A 110 5.70 -10.30 5.19
N ARG A 111 4.59 -11.00 5.47
CA ARG A 111 4.21 -12.24 4.79
C ARG A 111 2.79 -12.12 4.24
N ASN A 112 2.59 -12.52 2.99
CA ASN A 112 1.25 -12.57 2.42
C ASN A 112 0.56 -13.87 2.87
N HIS A 113 -0.38 -13.78 3.81
CA HIS A 113 -1.07 -14.96 4.36
C HIS A 113 -1.73 -15.83 3.28
N SER A 114 -2.28 -15.23 2.24
CA SER A 114 -2.95 -15.94 1.14
C SER A 114 -1.98 -16.66 0.17
N SER A 115 -0.65 -16.49 0.33
CA SER A 115 0.35 -17.13 -0.51
C SER A 115 0.58 -18.59 -0.11
N PHE A 116 0.75 -19.47 -1.10
CA PHE A 116 1.12 -20.87 -0.88
C PHE A 116 2.52 -21.05 -0.29
N VAL A 117 3.40 -20.07 -0.50
CA VAL A 117 4.80 -20.08 -0.08
C VAL A 117 5.06 -19.02 1.00
N LYS A 118 4.04 -18.66 1.78
CA LYS A 118 4.15 -17.59 2.78
C LYS A 118 5.25 -17.84 3.81
N ASP A 119 5.50 -19.08 4.17
CA ASP A 119 6.47 -19.45 5.20
C ASP A 119 7.91 -19.39 4.69
N GLU A 120 8.10 -19.54 3.38
CA GLU A 120 9.40 -19.59 2.72
C GLU A 120 9.79 -18.25 2.09
N VAL A 121 8.79 -17.52 1.51
CA VAL A 121 9.04 -16.31 0.74
C VAL A 121 8.37 -15.11 1.39
N PRO A 122 9.12 -14.30 2.17
CA PRO A 122 8.62 -13.01 2.67
C PRO A 122 8.42 -12.02 1.54
N MET A 123 7.61 -10.99 1.78
CA MET A 123 7.51 -9.83 0.90
C MET A 123 8.85 -9.07 0.90
N SER A 124 9.08 -8.26 -0.13
CA SER A 124 10.31 -7.47 -0.25
C SER A 124 10.49 -6.53 0.94
N GLY A 125 11.70 -6.46 1.48
CA GLY A 125 12.11 -5.47 2.45
C GLY A 125 12.13 -4.05 1.87
N ARG A 126 12.71 -3.11 2.60
CA ARG A 126 12.78 -1.70 2.19
C ARG A 126 13.43 -1.55 0.81
N ASN A 127 12.76 -0.81 -0.04
CA ASN A 127 13.23 -0.50 -1.39
C ASN A 127 13.03 0.98 -1.67
N LEU A 128 14.07 1.63 -2.21
CA LEU A 128 14.07 3.02 -2.65
C LEU A 128 14.44 3.07 -4.12
N GLY A 129 13.79 3.92 -4.88
CA GLY A 129 14.08 4.08 -6.29
C GLY A 129 13.84 5.49 -6.80
N LEU A 130 14.55 5.79 -7.89
CA LEU A 130 14.42 7.02 -8.67
C LEU A 130 14.02 6.63 -10.11
N ARG A 131 13.09 7.39 -10.67
CA ARG A 131 12.73 7.29 -12.09
C ARG A 131 12.81 8.67 -12.72
N VAL A 132 13.43 8.73 -13.90
CA VAL A 132 13.44 9.90 -14.77
C VAL A 132 12.80 9.51 -16.08
N SER A 133 11.83 10.27 -16.55
CA SER A 133 11.16 10.06 -17.84
C SER A 133 11.09 11.38 -18.58
N TYR A 134 11.41 11.35 -19.86
CA TYR A 134 11.32 12.51 -20.75
C TYR A 134 10.48 12.14 -21.97
N SER A 135 9.51 12.98 -22.30
CA SER A 135 8.67 12.91 -23.51
C SER A 135 8.83 14.17 -24.33
N PHE A 136 8.84 14.00 -25.67
CA PHE A 136 9.02 15.09 -26.64
C PHE A 136 8.12 14.89 -27.84
#